data_bda62666aad179b417d04d26016c4598
#
_entry.id   bda62666aad179b417d04d26016c4598
#
_cell.length_a   1.000
_cell.length_b   1.000
_cell.length_c   1.000
_cell.angle_alpha   90.00
_cell.angle_beta   90.00
_cell.angle_gamma   90.00
#
_symmetry.space_group_name_H-M   'P 1'
#
loop_
_entity.id
_entity.type
_entity.pdbx_description
1 polymer ?
#
loop_
_entity_poly.entity_id
_entity_poly.type
_entity_poly.pdbx_seq_one_letter_code
_entity_poly.pdbx_strand_id
1 'polypeptide(L)'
;MHLVVFGLIAALAILCAVVYATLRNQSASIWLAAALGCGGIETVVLTSTVRTDLAVAAVSCLVPGAYLCLSQSIRALLRLPGTDRRLIIAVSALTLSSLVLLAAGAGALLQSLPFQIAGALALADGILCLYRKRARDILDTALLGILLTMAFIVFARMPVFPLLFDPQAMDEVLQQSTLQRWLLGAAMITTPASVLIMIAKIVLEVIASHRERSASLDSTERGPVDS
;
A
#
# COMPACT_ATOMS: atom_id res chain seq x y z
N MET A 1 16.63 -13.18 8.23
CA MET A 1 15.73 -12.73 7.13
C MET A 1 14.93 -11.49 7.54
N HIS A 2 14.30 -11.47 8.72
CA HIS A 2 13.46 -10.35 9.21
C HIS A 2 14.20 -9.01 9.33
N LEU A 3 15.45 -9.01 9.81
CA LEU A 3 16.28 -7.79 9.91
C LEU A 3 16.53 -7.12 8.56
N VAL A 4 16.71 -7.90 7.49
CA VAL A 4 16.90 -7.36 6.13
C VAL A 4 15.62 -6.71 5.62
N VAL A 5 14.47 -7.33 5.85
CA VAL A 5 13.16 -6.78 5.45
C VAL A 5 12.86 -5.49 6.22
N PHE A 6 13.07 -5.49 7.53
CA PHE A 6 12.91 -4.29 8.35
C PHE A 6 13.86 -3.18 7.90
N GLY A 7 15.14 -3.49 7.66
CA GLY A 7 16.12 -2.53 7.15
C GLY A 7 15.71 -1.93 5.80
N LEU A 8 15.18 -2.75 4.89
CA LEU A 8 14.68 -2.28 3.60
C LEU A 8 13.47 -1.35 3.75
N ILE A 9 12.49 -1.71 4.57
CA ILE A 9 11.29 -0.89 4.83
C ILE A 9 11.70 0.43 5.49
N ALA A 10 12.60 0.40 6.47
CA ALA A 10 13.11 1.58 7.13
C ALA A 10 13.86 2.50 6.15
N ALA A 11 14.72 1.94 5.29
CA ALA A 11 15.43 2.69 4.27
C ALA A 11 14.47 3.36 3.26
N LEU A 12 13.42 2.65 2.83
CA LEU A 12 12.41 3.19 1.94
C LEU A 12 11.57 4.29 2.63
N ALA A 13 11.23 4.12 3.91
CA ALA A 13 10.52 5.14 4.68
C ALA A 13 11.36 6.42 4.84
N ILE A 14 12.66 6.26 5.14
CA ILE A 14 13.60 7.39 5.20
C ILE A 14 13.70 8.07 3.83
N LEU A 15 13.82 7.30 2.74
CA LEU A 15 13.86 7.84 1.39
C LEU A 15 12.59 8.65 1.08
N CYS A 16 11.41 8.14 1.41
CA CYS A 16 10.15 8.87 1.25
C CYS A 16 10.10 10.15 2.08
N ALA A 17 10.61 10.12 3.32
CA ALA A 17 10.69 11.30 4.19
C ALA A 17 11.65 12.36 3.62
N VAL A 18 12.80 11.95 3.07
CA VAL A 18 13.75 12.85 2.39
C VAL A 18 13.12 13.44 1.13
N VAL A 19 12.47 12.63 0.30
CA VAL A 19 11.74 13.10 -0.89
C VAL A 19 10.67 14.11 -0.49
N TYR A 20 9.93 13.87 0.59
CA TYR A 20 8.95 14.81 1.11
C TYR A 20 9.60 16.12 1.60
N ALA A 21 10.68 16.02 2.36
CA ALA A 21 11.37 17.21 2.89
C ALA A 21 11.96 18.10 1.79
N THR A 22 12.46 17.48 0.70
CA THR A 22 13.02 18.20 -0.46
C THR A 22 11.95 18.72 -1.42
N LEU A 23 10.83 18.02 -1.54
CA LEU A 23 9.76 18.30 -2.50
C LEU A 23 8.47 18.73 -1.79
N ARG A 24 8.57 19.63 -0.84
CA ARG A 24 7.61 20.10 0.17
C ARG A 24 6.14 20.31 -0.27
N ASN A 25 5.78 20.09 -1.53
CA ASN A 25 4.44 20.30 -2.07
C ASN A 25 3.79 19.01 -2.62
N GLN A 26 4.41 17.84 -2.40
CA GLN A 26 3.93 16.57 -2.96
C GLN A 26 3.22 15.74 -1.89
N SER A 27 1.90 15.91 -1.77
CA SER A 27 1.07 15.14 -0.84
C SER A 27 1.17 13.61 -1.07
N ALA A 28 1.51 13.17 -2.30
CA ALA A 28 1.73 11.75 -2.61
C ALA A 28 2.83 11.11 -1.77
N SER A 29 3.94 11.82 -1.51
CA SER A 29 5.07 11.30 -0.74
C SER A 29 4.77 11.15 0.75
N ILE A 30 3.91 12.01 1.33
CA ILE A 30 3.45 11.85 2.73
C ILE A 30 2.65 10.56 2.88
N TRP A 31 1.68 10.35 1.99
CA TRP A 31 0.85 9.17 2.04
C TRP A 31 1.64 7.88 1.80
N LEU A 32 2.65 7.94 0.92
CA LEU A 32 3.55 6.82 0.69
C LEU A 32 4.40 6.52 1.93
N ALA A 33 4.96 7.55 2.58
CA ALA A 33 5.70 7.40 3.83
C ALA A 33 4.82 6.82 4.95
N ALA A 34 3.55 7.25 5.05
CA ALA A 34 2.59 6.70 6.00
C ALA A 34 2.29 5.22 5.71
N ALA A 35 2.10 4.84 4.45
CA ALA A 35 1.91 3.45 4.05
C ALA A 35 3.09 2.57 4.46
N LEU A 36 4.32 3.05 4.21
CA LEU A 36 5.56 2.36 4.61
C LEU A 36 5.72 2.29 6.13
N GLY A 37 5.35 3.35 6.85
CA GLY A 37 5.36 3.37 8.31
C GLY A 37 4.44 2.29 8.88
N CYS A 38 3.21 2.17 8.37
CA CYS A 38 2.27 1.11 8.75
C CYS A 38 2.86 -0.29 8.46
N GLY A 39 3.41 -0.51 7.27
CA GLY A 39 4.03 -1.79 6.89
C GLY A 39 5.28 -2.12 7.72
N GLY A 40 6.08 -1.11 8.08
CA GLY A 40 7.23 -1.28 8.96
C GLY A 40 6.81 -1.71 10.37
N ILE A 41 5.82 -1.05 10.96
CA ILE A 41 5.27 -1.42 12.27
C ILE A 41 4.65 -2.82 12.22
N GLU A 42 3.88 -3.14 11.17
CA GLU A 42 3.34 -4.49 10.94
C GLU A 42 4.45 -5.55 10.96
N THR A 43 5.55 -5.29 10.24
CA THR A 43 6.69 -6.22 10.18
C THR A 43 7.30 -6.43 11.56
N VAL A 44 7.47 -5.38 12.36
CA VAL A 44 7.97 -5.49 13.74
C VAL A 44 7.02 -6.30 14.61
N VAL A 45 5.72 -6.04 14.53
CA VAL A 45 4.69 -6.76 15.29
C VAL A 45 4.69 -8.24 14.92
N LEU A 46 4.73 -8.58 13.63
CA LEU A 46 4.74 -9.96 13.16
C LEU A 46 6.04 -10.72 13.48
N THR A 47 7.15 -10.02 13.65
CA THR A 47 8.44 -10.61 14.01
C THR A 47 8.64 -10.71 15.52
N SER A 48 7.85 -10.00 16.31
CA SER A 48 7.86 -10.18 17.75
C SER A 48 7.37 -11.59 18.12
N THR A 49 8.11 -12.25 19.00
CA THR A 49 7.81 -13.63 19.44
C THR A 49 6.54 -13.73 20.28
N VAL A 50 5.95 -12.60 20.65
CA VAL A 50 4.79 -12.54 21.54
C VAL A 50 3.53 -12.36 20.68
N ARG A 51 2.84 -13.47 20.39
CA ARG A 51 1.48 -13.43 19.83
C ARG A 51 0.50 -13.03 20.94
N THR A 52 0.25 -11.75 21.07
CA THR A 52 -0.79 -11.22 21.94
C THR A 52 -1.98 -10.76 21.11
N ASP A 53 -3.18 -10.74 21.70
CA ASP A 53 -4.38 -10.16 21.08
C ASP A 53 -4.12 -8.71 20.62
N LEU A 54 -3.24 -7.99 21.33
CA LEU A 54 -2.80 -6.65 20.95
C LEU A 54 -2.03 -6.64 19.63
N ALA A 55 -1.15 -7.63 19.39
CA ALA A 55 -0.42 -7.75 18.12
C ALA A 55 -1.38 -8.03 16.96
N VAL A 56 -2.35 -8.91 17.14
CA VAL A 56 -3.38 -9.21 16.15
C VAL A 56 -4.25 -7.99 15.89
N ALA A 57 -4.68 -7.26 16.92
CA ALA A 57 -5.43 -6.02 16.80
C ALA A 57 -4.64 -4.96 16.02
N ALA A 58 -3.35 -4.80 16.32
CA ALA A 58 -2.47 -3.87 15.62
C ALA A 58 -2.37 -4.20 14.12
N VAL A 59 -2.13 -5.46 13.76
CA VAL A 59 -2.07 -5.91 12.34
C VAL A 59 -3.41 -5.67 11.65
N SER A 60 -4.53 -5.96 12.31
CA SER A 60 -5.87 -5.75 11.76
C SER A 60 -6.17 -4.29 11.43
N CYS A 61 -5.50 -3.33 12.08
CA CYS A 61 -5.61 -1.90 11.79
C CYS A 61 -4.56 -1.44 10.77
N LEU A 62 -3.32 -1.91 10.90
CA LEU A 62 -2.18 -1.43 10.11
C LEU A 62 -2.28 -1.84 8.64
N VAL A 63 -2.76 -3.06 8.35
CA VAL A 63 -2.87 -3.56 6.98
C VAL A 63 -3.85 -2.74 6.14
N PRO A 64 -5.12 -2.56 6.54
CA PRO A 64 -6.05 -1.71 5.80
C PRO A 64 -5.57 -0.25 5.75
N GLY A 65 -4.97 0.25 6.83
CA GLY A 65 -4.39 1.59 6.91
C GLY A 65 -3.28 1.81 5.88
N ALA A 66 -2.36 0.86 5.74
CA ALA A 66 -1.28 0.90 4.76
C ALA A 66 -1.83 0.96 3.32
N TYR A 67 -2.82 0.13 2.99
CA TYR A 67 -3.42 0.14 1.66
C TYR A 67 -4.25 1.39 1.37
N LEU A 68 -4.94 1.95 2.38
CA LEU A 68 -5.60 3.26 2.24
C LEU A 68 -4.59 4.37 1.97
N CYS A 69 -3.49 4.42 2.70
CA CYS A 69 -2.43 5.39 2.48
C CYS A 69 -1.79 5.23 1.09
N LEU A 70 -1.59 3.99 0.63
CA LEU A 70 -1.09 3.71 -0.71
C LEU A 70 -2.09 4.20 -1.79
N SER A 71 -3.39 3.93 -1.63
CA SER A 71 -4.43 4.43 -2.53
C SER A 71 -4.46 5.96 -2.55
N GLN A 72 -4.37 6.63 -1.40
CA GLN A 72 -4.28 8.08 -1.31
C GLN A 72 -3.03 8.63 -2.02
N SER A 73 -1.89 7.96 -1.89
CA SER A 73 -0.66 8.33 -2.59
C SER A 73 -0.85 8.27 -4.11
N ILE A 74 -1.49 7.21 -4.62
CA ILE A 74 -1.80 7.05 -6.05
C ILE A 74 -2.77 8.16 -6.51
N ARG A 75 -3.82 8.46 -5.74
CA ARG A 75 -4.77 9.54 -6.06
C ARG A 75 -4.07 10.90 -6.10
N ALA A 76 -3.22 11.19 -5.12
CA ALA A 76 -2.46 12.43 -5.08
C ALA A 76 -1.50 12.55 -6.27
N LEU A 77 -0.84 11.46 -6.65
CA LEU A 77 0.02 11.40 -7.83
C LEU A 77 -0.76 11.64 -9.14
N LEU A 78 -1.99 11.14 -9.22
CA LEU A 78 -2.87 11.35 -10.37
C LEU A 78 -3.66 12.66 -10.31
N ARG A 79 -3.43 13.50 -9.30
CA ARG A 79 -4.16 14.76 -9.03
C ARG A 79 -5.67 14.57 -8.94
N LEU A 80 -6.09 13.41 -8.44
CA LEU A 80 -7.49 13.08 -8.21
C LEU A 80 -7.92 13.55 -6.81
N PRO A 81 -9.23 13.78 -6.60
CA PRO A 81 -9.75 14.04 -5.26
C PRO A 81 -9.43 12.88 -4.31
N GLY A 82 -9.35 13.16 -3.02
CA GLY A 82 -9.11 12.15 -1.99
C GLY A 82 -10.09 10.97 -2.07
N THR A 83 -9.79 9.92 -1.34
CA THR A 83 -10.63 8.71 -1.30
C THR A 83 -12.07 9.03 -0.91
N ASP A 84 -13.03 8.39 -1.56
CA ASP A 84 -14.45 8.57 -1.27
C ASP A 84 -14.72 8.27 0.22
N ARG A 85 -15.44 9.16 0.87
CA ARG A 85 -15.86 9.02 2.27
C ARG A 85 -16.55 7.68 2.53
N ARG A 86 -17.33 7.18 1.56
CA ARG A 86 -18.01 5.89 1.65
C ARG A 86 -17.01 4.73 1.78
N LEU A 87 -15.92 4.77 1.02
CA LEU A 87 -14.87 3.76 1.09
C LEU A 87 -14.15 3.81 2.43
N ILE A 88 -13.82 5.00 2.94
CA ILE A 88 -13.21 5.15 4.26
C ILE A 88 -14.11 4.57 5.34
N ILE A 89 -15.41 4.87 5.31
CA ILE A 89 -16.39 4.34 6.25
C ILE A 89 -16.46 2.81 6.15
N ALA A 90 -16.53 2.26 4.92
CA ALA A 90 -16.59 0.81 4.71
C ALA A 90 -15.33 0.09 5.24
N VAL A 91 -14.14 0.62 4.93
CA VAL A 91 -12.87 0.07 5.43
C VAL A 91 -12.80 0.16 6.95
N SER A 92 -13.18 1.29 7.55
CA SER A 92 -13.20 1.45 9.00
C SER A 92 -14.19 0.52 9.68
N ALA A 93 -15.38 0.34 9.11
CA ALA A 93 -16.40 -0.56 9.67
C ALA A 93 -15.93 -2.03 9.62
N LEU A 94 -15.31 -2.45 8.54
CA LEU A 94 -14.75 -3.80 8.41
C LEU A 94 -13.58 -4.03 9.38
N THR A 95 -12.70 -3.04 9.53
CA THR A 95 -11.61 -3.10 10.50
C THR A 95 -12.15 -3.21 11.93
N LEU A 96 -13.15 -2.40 12.27
CA LEU A 96 -13.81 -2.46 13.57
C LEU A 96 -14.49 -3.82 13.79
N SER A 97 -15.15 -4.39 12.77
CA SER A 97 -15.74 -5.72 12.85
C SER A 97 -14.71 -6.79 13.18
N SER A 98 -13.51 -6.72 12.60
CA SER A 98 -12.39 -7.62 12.92
C SER A 98 -11.99 -7.52 14.40
N LEU A 99 -11.90 -6.29 14.94
CA LEU A 99 -11.56 -6.07 16.35
C LEU A 99 -12.67 -6.59 17.30
N VAL A 100 -13.93 -6.42 16.93
CA VAL A 100 -15.06 -6.95 17.71
C VAL A 100 -15.02 -8.48 17.72
N LEU A 101 -14.76 -9.12 16.59
CA LEU A 101 -14.62 -10.57 16.49
C LEU A 101 -13.42 -11.10 17.29
N LEU A 102 -12.31 -10.34 17.33
CA LEU A 102 -11.17 -10.64 18.19
C LEU A 102 -11.58 -10.61 19.68
N ALA A 103 -12.23 -9.53 20.10
CA ALA A 103 -12.69 -9.36 21.48
C ALA A 103 -13.72 -10.43 21.89
N ALA A 104 -14.54 -10.91 20.94
CA ALA A 104 -15.48 -11.99 21.15
C ALA A 104 -14.85 -13.40 21.17
N GLY A 105 -13.53 -13.52 20.97
CA GLY A 105 -12.83 -14.80 20.90
C GLY A 105 -13.22 -15.65 19.69
N ALA A 106 -13.62 -15.02 18.59
CA ALA A 106 -13.95 -15.73 17.35
C ALA A 106 -12.72 -16.48 16.79
N GLY A 107 -12.95 -17.55 16.07
CA GLY A 107 -11.86 -18.30 15.42
C GLY A 107 -11.07 -17.44 14.46
N ALA A 108 -9.78 -17.71 14.29
CA ALA A 108 -8.81 -16.91 13.52
C ALA A 108 -9.30 -16.58 12.10
N LEU A 109 -10.04 -17.50 11.48
CA LEU A 109 -10.63 -17.32 10.16
C LEU A 109 -11.65 -16.16 10.14
N LEU A 110 -12.67 -16.23 11.00
CA LEU A 110 -13.74 -15.24 11.07
C LEU A 110 -13.20 -13.86 11.43
N GLN A 111 -12.18 -13.83 12.26
CA GLN A 111 -11.52 -12.61 12.70
C GLN A 111 -10.70 -11.97 11.57
N SER A 112 -10.02 -12.78 10.75
CA SER A 112 -9.13 -12.27 9.69
C SER A 112 -9.87 -11.78 8.45
N LEU A 113 -11.06 -12.31 8.16
CA LEU A 113 -11.83 -11.98 6.96
C LEU A 113 -12.14 -10.49 6.81
N PRO A 114 -12.71 -9.80 7.82
CA PRO A 114 -13.12 -8.41 7.63
C PRO A 114 -11.94 -7.48 7.33
N PHE A 115 -10.80 -7.60 8.03
CA PHE A 115 -9.66 -6.72 7.76
C PHE A 115 -8.99 -7.02 6.42
N GLN A 116 -9.00 -8.27 5.96
CA GLN A 116 -8.50 -8.63 4.63
C GLN A 116 -9.40 -8.04 3.53
N ILE A 117 -10.72 -8.10 3.69
CA ILE A 117 -11.67 -7.45 2.78
C ILE A 117 -11.46 -5.93 2.80
N ALA A 118 -11.25 -5.34 3.98
CA ALA A 118 -10.96 -3.91 4.13
C ALA A 118 -9.70 -3.51 3.35
N GLY A 119 -8.62 -4.28 3.49
CA GLY A 119 -7.37 -4.08 2.74
C GLY A 119 -7.55 -4.24 1.23
N ALA A 120 -8.29 -5.28 0.81
CA ALA A 120 -8.59 -5.51 -0.59
C ALA A 120 -9.41 -4.36 -1.22
N LEU A 121 -10.41 -3.84 -0.51
CA LEU A 121 -11.19 -2.68 -0.96
C LEU A 121 -10.33 -1.41 -1.10
N ALA A 122 -9.46 -1.16 -0.12
CA ALA A 122 -8.55 -0.03 -0.17
C ALA A 122 -7.57 -0.14 -1.35
N LEU A 123 -7.04 -1.33 -1.60
CA LEU A 123 -6.13 -1.59 -2.72
C LEU A 123 -6.86 -1.50 -4.07
N ALA A 124 -8.09 -2.01 -4.15
CA ALA A 124 -8.93 -1.94 -5.35
C ALA A 124 -9.21 -0.50 -5.79
N ASP A 125 -9.36 0.43 -4.86
CA ASP A 125 -9.52 1.85 -5.16
C ASP A 125 -8.30 2.42 -5.91
N GLY A 126 -7.08 2.14 -5.44
CA GLY A 126 -5.84 2.53 -6.12
C GLY A 126 -5.72 1.91 -7.51
N ILE A 127 -6.05 0.62 -7.65
CA ILE A 127 -6.08 -0.09 -8.93
C ILE A 127 -7.07 0.57 -9.90
N LEU A 128 -8.29 0.87 -9.45
CA LEU A 128 -9.33 1.50 -10.27
C LEU A 128 -8.92 2.90 -10.73
N CYS A 129 -8.25 3.68 -9.87
CA CYS A 129 -7.73 5.00 -10.25
C CYS A 129 -6.72 4.90 -11.40
N LEU A 130 -5.76 3.98 -11.31
CA LEU A 130 -4.79 3.73 -12.38
C LEU A 130 -5.45 3.13 -13.62
N TYR A 131 -6.40 2.21 -13.44
CA TYR A 131 -7.11 1.57 -14.55
C TYR A 131 -7.93 2.58 -15.38
N ARG A 132 -8.55 3.58 -14.76
CA ARG A 132 -9.35 4.61 -15.43
C ARG A 132 -8.52 5.66 -16.15
N LYS A 133 -7.22 5.75 -15.91
CA LYS A 133 -6.33 6.67 -16.60
C LYS A 133 -6.23 6.31 -18.09
N ARG A 134 -6.67 7.22 -18.98
CA ARG A 134 -6.70 6.97 -20.45
C ARG A 134 -5.32 6.87 -21.08
N ALA A 135 -4.40 7.76 -20.70
CA ALA A 135 -3.03 7.76 -21.20
C ALA A 135 -2.11 7.22 -20.11
N ARG A 136 -1.69 5.95 -20.23
CA ARG A 136 -0.77 5.29 -19.29
C ARG A 136 0.63 5.30 -19.88
N ASP A 137 1.58 5.66 -19.06
CA ASP A 137 3.00 5.44 -19.35
C ASP A 137 3.43 4.02 -18.91
N ILE A 138 4.69 3.68 -19.22
CA ILE A 138 5.26 2.37 -18.85
C ILE A 138 5.24 2.17 -17.33
N LEU A 139 5.50 3.21 -16.54
CA LEU A 139 5.50 3.15 -15.08
C LEU A 139 4.09 2.95 -14.53
N ASP A 140 3.06 3.58 -15.11
CA ASP A 140 1.66 3.34 -14.75
C ASP A 140 1.27 1.88 -14.99
N THR A 141 1.69 1.32 -16.13
CA THR A 141 1.40 -0.08 -16.48
C THR A 141 2.12 -1.03 -15.55
N ALA A 142 3.40 -0.77 -15.24
CA ALA A 142 4.17 -1.56 -14.29
C ALA A 142 3.56 -1.49 -12.87
N LEU A 143 3.19 -0.29 -12.41
CA LEU A 143 2.56 -0.10 -11.11
C LEU A 143 1.21 -0.83 -11.03
N LEU A 144 0.39 -0.74 -12.08
CA LEU A 144 -0.87 -1.47 -12.16
C LEU A 144 -0.65 -2.99 -12.09
N GLY A 145 0.32 -3.53 -12.81
CA GLY A 145 0.68 -4.96 -12.76
C GLY A 145 1.09 -5.40 -11.35
N ILE A 146 1.92 -4.61 -10.67
CA ILE A 146 2.34 -4.90 -9.30
C ILE A 146 1.16 -4.85 -8.33
N LEU A 147 0.29 -3.83 -8.42
CA LEU A 147 -0.88 -3.72 -7.56
C LEU A 147 -1.89 -4.87 -7.79
N LEU A 148 -2.07 -5.31 -9.03
CA LEU A 148 -2.88 -6.49 -9.33
C LEU A 148 -2.27 -7.76 -8.73
N THR A 149 -0.94 -7.90 -8.77
CA THR A 149 -0.24 -9.01 -8.11
C THR A 149 -0.40 -8.95 -6.59
N MET A 150 -0.30 -7.76 -5.99
CA MET A 150 -0.57 -7.57 -4.54
C MET A 150 -2.02 -7.92 -4.20
N ALA A 151 -2.99 -7.49 -5.00
CA ALA A 151 -4.38 -7.85 -4.81
C ALA A 151 -4.59 -9.37 -4.89
N PHE A 152 -3.98 -10.02 -5.88
CA PHE A 152 -4.01 -11.48 -5.99
C PHE A 152 -3.42 -12.16 -4.75
N ILE A 153 -2.29 -11.68 -4.23
CA ILE A 153 -1.67 -12.21 -3.01
C ILE A 153 -2.62 -12.05 -1.80
N VAL A 154 -3.27 -10.88 -1.67
CA VAL A 154 -4.27 -10.64 -0.61
C VAL A 154 -5.43 -11.61 -0.74
N PHE A 155 -5.98 -11.79 -1.95
CA PHE A 155 -7.07 -12.73 -2.21
C PHE A 155 -6.64 -14.20 -2.02
N ALA A 156 -5.44 -14.57 -2.43
CA ALA A 156 -4.92 -15.92 -2.24
C ALA A 156 -4.67 -16.26 -0.76
N ARG A 157 -4.43 -15.23 0.06
CA ARG A 157 -4.37 -15.37 1.52
C ARG A 157 -5.75 -15.43 2.16
N MET A 158 -6.78 -14.90 1.48
CA MET A 158 -8.16 -15.08 1.94
C MET A 158 -8.52 -16.56 1.90
N PRO A 159 -9.43 -17.00 2.77
CA PRO A 159 -9.67 -18.41 3.04
C PRO A 159 -10.52 -19.12 1.97
N VAL A 160 -10.20 -18.94 0.71
CA VAL A 160 -10.65 -19.93 -0.29
C VAL A 160 -10.00 -21.29 0.01
N PHE A 161 -8.79 -21.26 0.55
CA PHE A 161 -8.07 -22.45 1.02
C PHE A 161 -8.72 -23.15 2.22
N PRO A 162 -9.17 -22.44 3.29
CA PRO A 162 -9.82 -23.11 4.42
C PRO A 162 -11.13 -23.80 4.10
N LEU A 163 -11.86 -23.32 3.09
CA LEU A 163 -13.08 -24.00 2.60
C LEU A 163 -12.78 -25.32 1.87
N LEU A 164 -11.53 -25.52 1.43
CA LEU A 164 -11.08 -26.73 0.75
C LEU A 164 -10.38 -27.74 1.68
N PHE A 165 -9.99 -27.29 2.89
CA PHE A 165 -9.26 -28.11 3.86
C PHE A 165 -9.94 -28.03 5.23
N ASP A 166 -9.77 -29.07 6.04
CA ASP A 166 -10.32 -29.16 7.38
C ASP A 166 -9.94 -27.93 8.24
N PRO A 167 -10.93 -27.21 8.83
CA PRO A 167 -10.66 -26.03 9.65
C PRO A 167 -9.70 -26.25 10.82
N GLN A 168 -9.60 -27.49 11.35
CA GLN A 168 -8.73 -27.83 12.46
C GLN A 168 -7.28 -28.06 12.04
N ALA A 169 -7.03 -28.48 10.81
CA ALA A 169 -5.69 -28.65 10.26
C ALA A 169 -5.08 -27.33 9.73
N MET A 170 -5.86 -26.27 9.69
CA MET A 170 -5.55 -25.05 8.96
C MET A 170 -4.38 -24.26 9.53
N ASP A 171 -4.25 -24.16 10.84
CA ASP A 171 -3.15 -23.41 11.47
C ASP A 171 -1.79 -24.06 11.18
N GLU A 172 -1.72 -25.38 11.14
CA GLU A 172 -0.49 -26.10 10.76
C GLU A 172 -0.21 -26.02 9.25
N VAL A 173 -1.22 -26.21 8.42
CA VAL A 173 -1.09 -26.17 6.95
C VAL A 173 -0.72 -24.79 6.44
N LEU A 174 -1.31 -23.71 6.98
CA LEU A 174 -0.96 -22.35 6.60
C LEU A 174 0.44 -21.95 7.06
N GLN A 175 0.88 -22.39 8.22
CA GLN A 175 2.23 -22.06 8.72
C GLN A 175 3.35 -22.86 8.04
N GLN A 176 3.08 -24.07 7.55
CA GLN A 176 4.06 -24.97 6.96
C GLN A 176 3.99 -25.07 5.45
N SER A 177 2.93 -24.51 4.80
CA SER A 177 2.75 -24.71 3.37
C SER A 177 3.81 -23.95 2.54
N THR A 178 4.37 -24.64 1.56
CA THR A 178 5.26 -24.05 0.55
C THR A 178 4.62 -22.86 -0.15
N LEU A 179 3.32 -22.89 -0.38
CA LEU A 179 2.55 -21.82 -0.99
C LEU A 179 2.61 -20.52 -0.16
N GLN A 180 2.46 -20.60 1.17
CA GLN A 180 2.53 -19.41 2.02
C GLN A 180 3.93 -18.77 2.00
N ARG A 181 4.99 -19.58 1.92
CA ARG A 181 6.35 -19.05 1.74
C ARG A 181 6.51 -18.32 0.41
N TRP A 182 5.93 -18.85 -0.67
CA TRP A 182 5.92 -18.18 -1.97
C TRP A 182 5.11 -16.90 -1.97
N LEU A 183 3.91 -16.89 -1.38
CA LEU A 183 3.08 -15.70 -1.24
C LEU A 183 3.75 -14.62 -0.38
N LEU A 184 4.43 -15.02 0.69
CA LEU A 184 5.21 -14.10 1.52
C LEU A 184 6.40 -13.54 0.74
N GLY A 185 7.15 -14.38 0.03
CA GLY A 185 8.25 -13.97 -0.83
C GLY A 185 7.80 -13.00 -1.92
N ALA A 186 6.67 -13.28 -2.58
CA ALA A 186 6.09 -12.40 -3.58
C ALA A 186 5.67 -11.05 -2.98
N ALA A 187 5.06 -11.04 -1.80
CA ALA A 187 4.72 -9.80 -1.09
C ALA A 187 5.96 -8.97 -0.73
N MET A 188 7.04 -9.63 -0.31
CA MET A 188 8.33 -8.98 -0.01
C MET A 188 8.99 -8.33 -1.22
N ILE A 189 8.71 -8.79 -2.43
CA ILE A 189 9.23 -8.21 -3.67
C ILE A 189 8.29 -7.13 -4.20
N THR A 190 6.98 -7.39 -4.22
CA THR A 190 6.00 -6.47 -4.82
C THR A 190 5.84 -5.18 -4.03
N THR A 191 5.94 -5.23 -2.70
CA THR A 191 5.84 -4.03 -1.86
C THR A 191 6.95 -3.03 -2.14
N PRO A 192 8.26 -3.36 -2.04
CA PRO A 192 9.32 -2.41 -2.36
C PRO A 192 9.31 -2.00 -3.83
N ALA A 193 8.96 -2.90 -4.76
CA ALA A 193 8.86 -2.56 -6.17
C ALA A 193 7.78 -1.49 -6.43
N SER A 194 6.60 -1.60 -5.81
CA SER A 194 5.55 -0.59 -5.92
C SER A 194 6.00 0.77 -5.41
N VAL A 195 6.71 0.78 -4.28
CA VAL A 195 7.23 2.01 -3.66
C VAL A 195 8.29 2.67 -4.54
N LEU A 196 9.23 1.90 -5.08
CA LEU A 196 10.26 2.43 -5.97
C LEU A 196 9.66 3.05 -7.25
N ILE A 197 8.67 2.41 -7.86
CA ILE A 197 7.97 2.96 -9.01
C ILE A 197 7.22 4.25 -8.64
N MET A 198 6.56 4.29 -7.49
CA MET A 198 5.88 5.49 -7.00
C MET A 198 6.87 6.65 -6.78
N ILE A 199 8.01 6.39 -6.15
CA ILE A 199 9.07 7.39 -5.97
C ILE A 199 9.58 7.87 -7.32
N ALA A 200 9.88 6.97 -8.24
CA ALA A 200 10.34 7.33 -9.59
C ALA A 200 9.33 8.25 -10.30
N LYS A 201 8.03 7.95 -10.20
CA LYS A 201 6.98 8.82 -10.77
C LYS A 201 6.93 10.18 -10.11
N ILE A 202 6.99 10.25 -8.79
CA ILE A 202 7.02 11.54 -8.05
C ILE A 202 8.20 12.38 -8.51
N VAL A 203 9.39 11.79 -8.63
CA VAL A 203 10.61 12.51 -9.05
C VAL A 203 10.47 12.99 -10.50
N LEU A 204 9.99 12.15 -11.42
CA LEU A 204 9.79 12.53 -12.81
C LEU A 204 8.77 13.66 -12.97
N GLU A 205 7.68 13.65 -12.21
CA GLU A 205 6.68 14.71 -12.23
C GLU A 205 7.26 16.05 -11.74
N VAL A 206 8.10 16.01 -10.70
CA VAL A 206 8.79 17.19 -10.21
C VAL A 206 9.76 17.75 -11.25
N ILE A 207 10.55 16.90 -11.90
CA ILE A 207 11.47 17.33 -12.95
C ILE A 207 10.69 17.95 -14.11
N ALA A 208 9.57 17.35 -14.53
CA ALA A 208 8.72 17.90 -15.59
C ALA A 208 8.18 19.28 -15.21
N SER A 209 7.66 19.44 -13.99
CA SER A 209 7.12 20.70 -13.51
C SER A 209 8.17 21.81 -13.39
N HIS A 210 9.41 21.47 -13.05
CA HIS A 210 10.53 22.42 -13.04
C HIS A 210 10.91 22.89 -14.46
N ARG A 211 10.94 21.96 -15.42
CA ARG A 211 11.22 22.31 -16.82
C ARG A 211 10.18 23.25 -17.42
N GLU A 212 8.90 23.00 -17.14
CA GLU A 212 7.81 23.87 -17.58
C GLU A 212 7.92 25.29 -17.00
N ARG A 213 8.26 25.41 -15.72
CA ARG A 213 8.47 26.72 -15.07
C ARG A 213 9.67 27.47 -15.66
N SER A 214 10.78 26.78 -15.90
CA SER A 214 11.96 27.39 -16.52
C SER A 214 11.68 27.89 -17.93
N ALA A 215 10.94 27.11 -18.74
CA ALA A 215 10.55 27.48 -20.08
C ALA A 215 9.60 28.71 -20.09
N SER A 216 8.67 28.79 -19.11
CA SER A 216 7.76 29.94 -19.00
C SER A 216 8.50 31.24 -18.59
N LEU A 217 9.53 31.16 -17.77
CA LEU A 217 10.35 32.33 -17.39
C LEU A 217 11.16 32.85 -18.58
N ASP A 218 11.75 31.93 -19.35
CA ASP A 218 12.55 32.29 -20.56
C ASP A 218 11.67 32.95 -21.65
N SER A 219 10.41 32.54 -21.77
CA SER A 219 9.45 33.15 -22.70
C SER A 219 8.98 34.54 -22.26
N THR A 220 8.98 34.81 -20.96
CA THR A 220 8.58 36.12 -20.40
C THR A 220 9.72 37.13 -20.50
N GLU A 221 10.99 36.71 -20.41
CA GLU A 221 12.16 37.59 -20.61
C GLU A 221 12.42 37.94 -22.08
N ARG A 222 11.99 37.11 -23.01
CA ARG A 222 11.98 37.43 -24.45
C ARG A 222 10.67 38.18 -24.78
N GLY A 223 10.52 39.38 -24.24
CA GLY A 223 9.41 40.28 -24.60
C GLY A 223 9.28 40.47 -26.11
N PRO A 224 8.11 40.95 -26.60
CA PRO A 224 7.90 41.12 -28.04
C PRO A 224 9.02 42.00 -28.61
N VAL A 225 9.82 41.43 -29.51
CA VAL A 225 10.72 42.20 -30.34
C VAL A 225 9.81 43.07 -31.18
N ASP A 226 9.71 44.34 -30.77
CA ASP A 226 8.95 45.38 -31.51
C ASP A 226 9.40 45.35 -32.97
N SER A 227 8.48 45.01 -33.83
CA SER A 227 8.50 45.17 -35.27
C SER A 227 7.84 46.46 -35.70
#